data_213df98fc18156ee83008f1778d73a4d
#
_entry.id   213df98fc18156ee83008f1778d73a4d
#
_cell.length_a   1.000
_cell.length_b   1.000
_cell.length_c   1.000
_cell.angle_alpha   90.00
_cell.angle_beta   90.00
_cell.angle_gamma   90.00
#
_symmetry.space_group_name_H-M   'P 1'
#
loop_
_entity.id
_entity.type
_entity.pdbx_description
1 polymer ?
#
loop_
_entity_poly.entity_id
_entity_poly.type
_entity_poly.pdbx_seq_one_letter_code
_entity_poly.pdbx_strand_id
1 'polypeptide(L)'
;MTVRLFLIRHGETDHNKRGLALGRADVPLNDHGQNQVRKLASATAREPLTTVYSSPLRRALDTATAIADVRGLPVQVQESLIELDIGEAEGLPYEEVRKRYPRIMTAGGCEDIVPNAERLLDVQRRAWGFVEMIQGNHSGEDVAVVSHNMVILSLLTEVLSIDLGQFRRLRQSTASLSVIEMTANRAVVVRLNDTCHLA
;
A
#
# COMPACT_ATOMS: atom_id res chain seq x y z
N MET A 1 22.68 -10.73 0.25
CA MET A 1 22.38 -9.85 -0.92
C MET A 1 21.23 -8.92 -0.54
N THR A 2 21.04 -7.82 -1.23
CA THR A 2 20.01 -6.81 -0.92
C THR A 2 18.76 -7.06 -1.76
N VAL A 3 17.57 -7.04 -1.17
CA VAL A 3 16.29 -6.99 -1.88
C VAL A 3 15.81 -5.54 -1.86
N ARG A 4 15.33 -5.02 -3.00
CA ARG A 4 14.66 -3.71 -3.05
C ARG A 4 13.17 -3.90 -3.24
N LEU A 5 12.38 -3.39 -2.31
CA LEU A 5 10.92 -3.39 -2.38
C LEU A 5 10.42 -2.03 -2.83
N PHE A 6 9.70 -2.02 -3.94
CA PHE A 6 8.99 -0.85 -4.45
C PHE A 6 7.54 -0.92 -3.98
N LEU A 7 7.26 -0.29 -2.84
CA LEU A 7 5.91 -0.23 -2.26
C LEU A 7 5.11 0.85 -2.99
N ILE A 8 4.05 0.45 -3.66
CA ILE A 8 3.26 1.30 -4.54
C ILE A 8 1.81 1.32 -4.05
N ARG A 9 1.28 2.51 -3.77
CA ARG A 9 -0.14 2.66 -3.54
C ARG A 9 -0.88 2.72 -4.88
N HIS A 10 -2.04 2.06 -4.96
CA HIS A 10 -2.92 2.13 -6.14
C HIS A 10 -3.25 3.57 -6.55
N GLY A 11 -3.61 3.78 -7.82
CA GLY A 11 -4.08 5.06 -8.35
C GLY A 11 -5.40 5.51 -7.71
N GLU A 12 -5.81 6.76 -7.99
CA GLU A 12 -7.01 7.36 -7.41
C GLU A 12 -8.29 6.62 -7.82
N THR A 13 -9.23 6.52 -6.88
CA THR A 13 -10.62 6.05 -7.08
C THR A 13 -11.61 7.19 -6.79
N ASP A 14 -12.87 7.04 -7.18
CA ASP A 14 -13.90 8.03 -6.83
C ASP A 14 -14.12 8.14 -5.31
N HIS A 15 -13.90 7.06 -4.56
CA HIS A 15 -13.94 7.13 -3.09
C HIS A 15 -12.83 8.04 -2.55
N ASN A 16 -11.61 7.92 -3.07
CA ASN A 16 -10.51 8.81 -2.66
C ASN A 16 -10.83 10.27 -2.99
N LYS A 17 -11.30 10.57 -4.22
CA LYS A 17 -11.68 11.90 -4.67
C LYS A 17 -12.77 12.53 -3.81
N ARG A 18 -13.75 11.75 -3.39
CA ARG A 18 -14.90 12.19 -2.60
C ARG A 18 -14.65 12.20 -1.09
N GLY A 19 -13.48 11.76 -0.62
CA GLY A 19 -13.15 11.69 0.81
C GLY A 19 -13.99 10.65 1.56
N LEU A 20 -14.31 9.53 0.90
CA LEU A 20 -15.00 8.39 1.51
C LEU A 20 -13.99 7.39 2.06
N ALA A 21 -14.29 6.82 3.21
CA ALA A 21 -13.52 5.73 3.78
C ALA A 21 -13.59 4.51 2.85
N LEU A 22 -12.44 3.96 2.52
CA LEU A 22 -12.29 2.88 1.56
C LEU A 22 -11.38 1.80 2.15
N GLY A 23 -11.95 0.69 2.49
CA GLY A 23 -11.28 -0.53 2.93
C GLY A 23 -11.30 -1.59 1.83
N ARG A 24 -12.12 -2.63 2.00
CA ARG A 24 -12.17 -3.78 1.09
C ARG A 24 -13.22 -3.69 -0.02
N ALA A 25 -14.01 -2.62 -0.10
CA ALA A 25 -14.90 -2.42 -1.25
C ALA A 25 -14.09 -2.45 -2.55
N ASP A 26 -14.52 -3.27 -3.50
CA ASP A 26 -13.79 -3.49 -4.76
C ASP A 26 -14.20 -2.46 -5.81
N VAL A 27 -13.68 -1.25 -5.67
CA VAL A 27 -13.92 -0.12 -6.56
C VAL A 27 -12.80 0.05 -7.58
N PRO A 28 -13.09 0.44 -8.83
CA PRO A 28 -12.09 0.64 -9.88
C PRO A 28 -11.34 1.98 -9.69
N LEU A 29 -10.26 2.14 -10.44
CA LEU A 29 -9.63 3.44 -10.65
C LEU A 29 -10.59 4.39 -11.38
N ASN A 30 -10.58 5.69 -11.03
CA ASN A 30 -11.22 6.72 -11.83
C ASN A 30 -10.29 7.18 -12.98
N ASP A 31 -10.76 8.07 -13.86
CA ASP A 31 -9.98 8.54 -15.00
C ASP A 31 -8.65 9.21 -14.59
N HIS A 32 -8.68 9.95 -13.48
CA HIS A 32 -7.46 10.55 -12.91
C HIS A 32 -6.49 9.48 -12.44
N GLY A 33 -6.97 8.47 -11.70
CA GLY A 33 -6.18 7.33 -11.26
C GLY A 33 -5.57 6.52 -12.41
N GLN A 34 -6.32 6.30 -13.48
CA GLN A 34 -5.79 5.67 -14.69
C GLN A 34 -4.65 6.48 -15.31
N ASN A 35 -4.77 7.82 -15.34
CA ASN A 35 -3.69 8.69 -15.82
C ASN A 35 -2.46 8.63 -14.88
N GLN A 36 -2.67 8.66 -13.56
CA GLN A 36 -1.60 8.48 -12.56
C GLN A 36 -0.83 7.18 -12.80
N VAL A 37 -1.54 6.08 -13.01
CA VAL A 37 -0.97 4.75 -13.20
C VAL A 37 -0.15 4.66 -14.50
N ARG A 38 -0.59 5.29 -15.61
CA ARG A 38 0.22 5.37 -16.85
C ARG A 38 1.54 6.11 -16.63
N LYS A 39 1.52 7.24 -15.90
CA LYS A 39 2.73 8.00 -15.55
C LYS A 39 3.66 7.17 -14.65
N LEU A 40 3.10 6.48 -13.65
CA LEU A 40 3.83 5.59 -12.76
C LEU A 40 4.50 4.43 -13.51
N ALA A 41 3.77 3.75 -14.41
CA ALA A 41 4.30 2.68 -15.24
C ALA A 41 5.49 3.15 -16.09
N SER A 42 5.38 4.35 -16.70
CA SER A 42 6.47 4.97 -17.45
C SER A 42 7.70 5.29 -16.58
N ALA A 43 7.47 5.77 -15.36
CA ALA A 43 8.55 6.08 -14.41
C ALA A 43 9.26 4.81 -13.91
N THR A 44 8.50 3.79 -13.56
CA THR A 44 9.05 2.51 -13.11
C THR A 44 9.68 1.69 -14.23
N ALA A 45 9.43 2.00 -15.51
CA ALA A 45 10.03 1.31 -16.65
C ALA A 45 11.58 1.35 -16.65
N ARG A 46 12.20 2.29 -15.96
CA ARG A 46 13.67 2.41 -15.83
C ARG A 46 14.24 1.63 -14.64
N GLU A 47 13.40 1.20 -13.71
CA GLU A 47 13.84 0.43 -12.55
C GLU A 47 13.98 -1.05 -12.97
N PRO A 48 14.96 -1.81 -12.49
CA PRO A 48 15.20 -3.19 -12.91
C PRO A 48 14.28 -4.21 -12.20
N LEU A 49 12.98 -3.94 -12.17
CA LEU A 49 11.98 -4.80 -11.53
C LEU A 49 11.95 -6.18 -12.20
N THR A 50 12.03 -7.24 -11.42
CA THR A 50 11.97 -8.64 -11.86
C THR A 50 10.64 -9.30 -11.56
N THR A 51 9.90 -8.79 -10.56
CA THR A 51 8.65 -9.39 -10.09
C THR A 51 7.65 -8.30 -9.67
N VAL A 52 6.37 -8.55 -9.94
CA VAL A 52 5.26 -7.66 -9.56
C VAL A 52 4.22 -8.43 -8.75
N TYR A 53 4.05 -8.03 -7.50
CA TYR A 53 2.98 -8.53 -6.62
C TYR A 53 1.87 -7.49 -6.48
N SER A 54 0.64 -7.95 -6.27
CA SER A 54 -0.53 -7.09 -6.09
C SER A 54 -1.50 -7.62 -5.03
N SER A 55 -2.14 -6.70 -4.32
CA SER A 55 -3.40 -6.96 -3.63
C SER A 55 -4.46 -7.47 -4.63
N PRO A 56 -5.42 -8.33 -4.20
CA PRO A 56 -6.49 -8.82 -5.06
C PRO A 56 -7.50 -7.74 -5.49
N LEU A 57 -7.56 -6.59 -4.82
CA LEU A 57 -8.55 -5.55 -5.12
C LEU A 57 -8.27 -4.88 -6.47
N ARG A 58 -9.31 -4.70 -7.26
CA ARG A 58 -9.26 -4.24 -8.65
C ARG A 58 -8.37 -3.00 -8.86
N ARG A 59 -8.52 -1.97 -8.03
CA ARG A 59 -7.69 -0.75 -8.10
C ARG A 59 -6.19 -1.01 -7.99
N ALA A 60 -5.79 -2.01 -7.19
CA ALA A 60 -4.40 -2.41 -7.06
C ALA A 60 -3.96 -3.30 -8.23
N LEU A 61 -4.82 -4.23 -8.65
CA LEU A 61 -4.57 -5.07 -9.84
C LEU A 61 -4.38 -4.23 -11.10
N ASP A 62 -5.28 -3.28 -11.37
CA ASP A 62 -5.17 -2.38 -12.53
C ASP A 62 -3.87 -1.57 -12.50
N THR A 63 -3.45 -1.13 -11.30
CA THR A 63 -2.17 -0.42 -11.10
C THR A 63 -0.98 -1.36 -11.36
N ALA A 64 -1.01 -2.57 -10.82
CA ALA A 64 0.06 -3.55 -10.97
C ALA A 64 0.20 -4.02 -12.43
N THR A 65 -0.93 -4.26 -13.11
CA THR A 65 -0.97 -4.67 -14.51
C THR A 65 -0.29 -3.65 -15.40
N ALA A 66 -0.58 -2.36 -15.23
CA ALA A 66 0.09 -1.32 -16.02
C ALA A 66 1.62 -1.28 -15.81
N ILE A 67 2.11 -1.58 -14.61
CA ILE A 67 3.55 -1.66 -14.30
C ILE A 67 4.15 -2.93 -14.92
N ALA A 68 3.44 -4.05 -14.84
CA ALA A 68 3.88 -5.34 -15.33
C ALA A 68 3.94 -5.38 -16.87
N ASP A 69 2.93 -4.81 -17.54
CA ASP A 69 2.78 -4.82 -19.00
C ASP A 69 3.96 -4.15 -19.72
N VAL A 70 4.49 -3.03 -19.19
CA VAL A 70 5.65 -2.35 -19.81
C VAL A 70 6.94 -3.18 -19.76
N ARG A 71 6.92 -4.32 -19.07
CA ARG A 71 8.06 -5.24 -18.87
C ARG A 71 7.77 -6.67 -19.35
N GLY A 72 6.53 -6.99 -19.74
CA GLY A 72 6.13 -8.35 -20.05
C GLY A 72 6.17 -9.29 -18.83
N LEU A 73 6.00 -8.78 -17.60
CA LEU A 73 5.99 -9.56 -16.38
C LEU A 73 4.56 -10.00 -16.02
N PRO A 74 4.38 -11.18 -15.40
CA PRO A 74 3.10 -11.55 -14.81
C PRO A 74 2.87 -10.80 -13.48
N VAL A 75 1.60 -10.52 -13.15
CA VAL A 75 1.19 -10.04 -11.82
C VAL A 75 0.88 -11.24 -10.92
N GLN A 76 1.51 -11.30 -9.76
CA GLN A 76 1.26 -12.31 -8.74
C GLN A 76 0.35 -11.74 -7.66
N VAL A 77 -0.85 -12.31 -7.51
CA VAL A 77 -1.84 -11.85 -6.52
C VAL A 77 -1.52 -12.40 -5.14
N GLN A 78 -1.60 -11.54 -4.11
CA GLN A 78 -1.32 -11.87 -2.72
C GLN A 78 -2.39 -11.32 -1.78
N GLU A 79 -3.12 -12.20 -1.12
CA GLU A 79 -4.17 -11.85 -0.16
C GLU A 79 -3.64 -11.06 1.05
N SER A 80 -2.41 -11.33 1.46
CA SER A 80 -1.75 -10.61 2.56
C SER A 80 -1.55 -9.11 2.28
N LEU A 81 -1.69 -8.68 1.03
CA LEU A 81 -1.59 -7.28 0.60
C LEU A 81 -2.93 -6.55 0.51
N ILE A 82 -4.06 -7.23 0.84
CA ILE A 82 -5.39 -6.61 0.83
C ILE A 82 -5.46 -5.47 1.85
N GLU A 83 -6.27 -4.43 1.57
CA GLU A 83 -6.41 -3.27 2.48
C GLU A 83 -7.01 -3.68 3.82
N LEU A 84 -6.84 -2.82 4.82
CA LEU A 84 -7.52 -2.89 6.12
C LEU A 84 -9.02 -3.02 5.90
N ASP A 85 -9.63 -4.04 6.50
CA ASP A 85 -11.07 -4.09 6.62
C ASP A 85 -11.51 -3.01 7.62
N ILE A 86 -12.30 -2.06 7.16
CA ILE A 86 -12.77 -0.95 7.99
C ILE A 86 -14.18 -1.15 8.50
N GLY A 87 -14.77 -2.34 8.33
CA GLY A 87 -16.07 -2.72 8.86
C GLY A 87 -17.18 -1.71 8.55
N GLU A 88 -17.91 -1.28 9.55
CA GLU A 88 -19.03 -0.34 9.40
C GLU A 88 -18.64 1.08 8.94
N ALA A 89 -17.36 1.39 8.85
CA ALA A 89 -16.89 2.66 8.30
C ALA A 89 -16.82 2.66 6.76
N GLU A 90 -17.00 1.51 6.10
CA GLU A 90 -16.89 1.40 4.64
C GLU A 90 -17.87 2.34 3.92
N GLY A 91 -17.35 3.15 3.00
CA GLY A 91 -18.14 4.09 2.19
C GLY A 91 -18.63 5.34 2.91
N LEU A 92 -18.41 5.49 4.21
CA LEU A 92 -18.78 6.69 4.94
C LEU A 92 -17.82 7.86 4.63
N PRO A 93 -18.30 9.11 4.59
CA PRO A 93 -17.41 10.27 4.59
C PRO A 93 -16.48 10.26 5.81
N TYR A 94 -15.20 10.62 5.63
CA TYR A 94 -14.24 10.65 6.74
C TYR A 94 -14.70 11.53 7.92
N GLU A 95 -15.48 12.59 7.66
CA GLU A 95 -16.05 13.42 8.71
C GLU A 95 -17.05 12.63 9.56
N GLU A 96 -17.91 11.83 8.91
CA GLU A 96 -18.88 10.97 9.59
C GLU A 96 -18.17 9.87 10.40
N VAL A 97 -17.13 9.25 9.84
CA VAL A 97 -16.30 8.26 10.57
C VAL A 97 -15.73 8.88 11.84
N ARG A 98 -15.20 10.10 11.77
CA ARG A 98 -14.67 10.80 12.96
C ARG A 98 -15.72 11.11 14.00
N LYS A 99 -16.94 11.45 13.58
CA LYS A 99 -18.06 11.70 14.49
C LYS A 99 -18.55 10.42 15.19
N ARG A 100 -18.69 9.33 14.42
CA ARG A 100 -19.17 8.03 14.97
C ARG A 100 -18.11 7.34 15.81
N TYR A 101 -16.85 7.43 15.41
CA TYR A 101 -15.73 6.72 16.02
C TYR A 101 -14.60 7.68 16.43
N PRO A 102 -14.84 8.61 17.39
CA PRO A 102 -13.87 9.67 17.72
C PRO A 102 -12.51 9.14 18.18
N ARG A 103 -12.47 7.95 18.82
CA ARG A 103 -11.24 7.29 19.25
C ARG A 103 -10.34 6.85 18.07
N ILE A 104 -10.90 6.74 16.86
CA ILE A 104 -10.09 6.33 15.67
C ILE A 104 -8.92 7.27 15.42
N MET A 105 -9.00 8.53 15.86
CA MET A 105 -7.95 9.53 15.71
C MET A 105 -6.80 9.40 16.71
N THR A 106 -7.07 8.77 17.86
CA THR A 106 -6.12 8.64 18.99
C THR A 106 -5.66 7.21 19.20
N ALA A 107 -6.34 6.25 18.60
CA ALA A 107 -6.01 4.82 18.74
C ALA A 107 -4.67 4.47 18.13
N GLY A 108 -3.98 3.57 18.81
CA GLY A 108 -2.66 3.05 18.41
C GLY A 108 -2.69 1.99 17.32
N GLY A 109 -3.84 1.74 16.67
CA GLY A 109 -3.98 0.72 15.64
C GLY A 109 -4.17 -0.72 16.15
N CYS A 110 -4.12 -0.92 17.48
CA CYS A 110 -4.31 -2.23 18.12
C CYS A 110 -5.69 -2.40 18.76
N GLU A 111 -6.54 -1.38 18.70
CA GLU A 111 -7.81 -1.33 19.38
C GLU A 111 -8.99 -1.63 18.43
N ASP A 112 -10.00 -2.33 18.95
CA ASP A 112 -11.27 -2.55 18.27
C ASP A 112 -12.15 -1.29 18.42
N ILE A 113 -12.14 -0.42 17.41
CA ILE A 113 -12.83 0.88 17.47
C ILE A 113 -14.07 0.90 16.59
N VAL A 114 -13.96 0.31 15.41
CA VAL A 114 -15.04 0.21 14.44
C VAL A 114 -15.55 -1.22 14.44
N PRO A 115 -16.87 -1.44 14.62
CA PRO A 115 -17.43 -2.79 14.58
C PRO A 115 -17.11 -3.50 13.26
N ASN A 116 -16.80 -4.79 13.36
CA ASN A 116 -16.46 -5.66 12.24
C ASN A 116 -15.21 -5.23 11.45
N ALA A 117 -14.39 -4.33 11.98
CA ALA A 117 -13.14 -3.94 11.35
C ALA A 117 -11.98 -4.83 11.77
N GLU A 118 -10.98 -4.96 10.90
CA GLU A 118 -9.67 -5.55 11.20
C GLU A 118 -8.84 -4.58 12.05
N ARG A 119 -8.01 -5.07 12.95
CA ARG A 119 -7.04 -4.22 13.67
C ARG A 119 -5.85 -3.93 12.77
N LEU A 120 -5.30 -2.73 12.83
CA LEU A 120 -4.13 -2.37 12.04
C LEU A 120 -2.89 -3.25 12.38
N LEU A 121 -2.80 -3.74 13.61
CA LEU A 121 -1.75 -4.68 14.02
C LEU A 121 -1.83 -6.00 13.23
N ASP A 122 -3.04 -6.48 12.95
CA ASP A 122 -3.21 -7.73 12.19
C ASP A 122 -2.86 -7.51 10.69
N VAL A 123 -3.17 -6.31 10.16
CA VAL A 123 -2.68 -5.87 8.83
C VAL A 123 -1.15 -5.87 8.79
N GLN A 124 -0.50 -5.26 9.78
CA GLN A 124 0.96 -5.22 9.85
C GLN A 124 1.56 -6.63 9.88
N ARG A 125 1.02 -7.52 10.71
CA ARG A 125 1.52 -8.90 10.83
C ARG A 125 1.43 -9.67 9.52
N ARG A 126 0.26 -9.64 8.82
CA ARG A 126 0.10 -10.37 7.55
C ARG A 126 0.97 -9.79 6.44
N ALA A 127 1.08 -8.46 6.39
CA ALA A 127 1.91 -7.78 5.38
C ALA A 127 3.40 -7.98 5.66
N TRP A 128 3.84 -7.99 6.92
CA TRP A 128 5.23 -8.26 7.28
C TRP A 128 5.64 -9.70 6.98
N GLY A 129 4.80 -10.68 7.26
CA GLY A 129 5.05 -12.07 6.87
C GLY A 129 5.23 -12.24 5.36
N PHE A 130 4.53 -11.44 4.54
CA PHE A 130 4.77 -11.40 3.10
C PHE A 130 6.15 -10.77 2.76
N VAL A 131 6.56 -9.72 3.45
CA VAL A 131 7.88 -9.09 3.25
C VAL A 131 9.01 -10.08 3.61
N GLU A 132 8.86 -10.84 4.69
CA GLU A 132 9.82 -11.90 5.07
C GLU A 132 9.94 -12.99 4.00
N MET A 133 8.82 -13.40 3.41
CA MET A 133 8.79 -14.34 2.27
C MET A 133 9.56 -13.78 1.07
N ILE A 134 9.32 -12.49 0.72
CA ILE A 134 10.06 -11.82 -0.36
C ILE A 134 11.57 -11.81 -0.05
N GLN A 135 11.95 -11.45 1.16
CA GLN A 135 13.36 -11.41 1.56
C GLN A 135 14.05 -12.78 1.42
N GLY A 136 13.32 -13.86 1.70
CA GLY A 136 13.84 -15.23 1.54
C GLY A 136 13.98 -15.69 0.09
N ASN A 137 13.07 -15.27 -0.79
CA ASN A 137 12.95 -15.82 -2.13
C ASN A 137 13.53 -14.93 -3.26
N HIS A 138 13.73 -13.62 -3.02
CA HIS A 138 14.10 -12.63 -4.04
C HIS A 138 15.45 -11.95 -3.76
N SER A 139 16.40 -12.71 -3.27
CA SER A 139 17.71 -12.18 -2.89
C SER A 139 18.48 -11.57 -4.07
N GLY A 140 18.73 -10.28 -4.03
CA GLY A 140 19.40 -9.52 -5.10
C GLY A 140 18.45 -8.97 -6.15
N GLU A 141 17.14 -9.02 -5.93
CA GLU A 141 16.12 -8.60 -6.88
C GLU A 141 15.42 -7.31 -6.46
N ASP A 142 14.82 -6.67 -7.46
CA ASP A 142 13.94 -5.52 -7.33
C ASP A 142 12.48 -5.98 -7.52
N VAL A 143 11.66 -5.85 -6.49
CA VAL A 143 10.29 -6.38 -6.44
C VAL A 143 9.29 -5.25 -6.27
N ALA A 144 8.34 -5.12 -7.20
CA ALA A 144 7.20 -4.22 -7.05
C ALA A 144 6.08 -4.86 -6.21
N VAL A 145 5.54 -4.12 -5.27
CA VAL A 145 4.46 -4.52 -4.36
C VAL A 145 3.37 -3.46 -4.42
N VAL A 146 2.29 -3.75 -5.14
CA VAL A 146 1.17 -2.82 -5.29
C VAL A 146 0.09 -3.13 -4.25
N SER A 147 -0.19 -2.15 -3.41
CA SER A 147 -1.10 -2.31 -2.28
C SER A 147 -1.81 -0.98 -1.94
N HIS A 148 -2.11 -0.77 -0.69
CA HIS A 148 -3.00 0.25 -0.19
C HIS A 148 -2.36 1.09 0.91
N ASN A 149 -3.09 2.14 1.33
CA ASN A 149 -2.61 3.11 2.29
C ASN A 149 -2.19 2.49 3.62
N MET A 150 -3.11 1.73 4.26
CA MET A 150 -2.85 1.23 5.62
C MET A 150 -1.82 0.11 5.63
N VAL A 151 -1.81 -0.74 4.59
CA VAL A 151 -0.79 -1.79 4.43
C VAL A 151 0.60 -1.16 4.29
N ILE A 152 0.77 -0.19 3.40
CA ILE A 152 2.09 0.44 3.19
C ILE A 152 2.54 1.22 4.41
N LEU A 153 1.64 1.98 5.05
CA LEU A 153 1.98 2.71 6.28
C LEU A 153 2.38 1.77 7.43
N SER A 154 1.69 0.64 7.58
CA SER A 154 2.04 -0.36 8.62
C SER A 154 3.41 -1.00 8.37
N LEU A 155 3.76 -1.28 7.10
CA LEU A 155 5.10 -1.76 6.75
C LEU A 155 6.18 -0.71 6.99
N LEU A 156 5.91 0.55 6.65
CA LEU A 156 6.86 1.64 6.88
C LEU A 156 7.11 1.89 8.37
N THR A 157 6.08 1.77 9.23
CA THR A 157 6.28 1.88 10.69
C THR A 157 7.18 0.79 11.22
N GLU A 158 7.04 -0.44 10.73
CA GLU A 158 7.90 -1.58 11.09
C GLU A 158 9.35 -1.33 10.68
N VAL A 159 9.57 -0.98 9.41
CA VAL A 159 10.92 -0.70 8.87
C VAL A 159 11.62 0.44 9.63
N LEU A 160 10.88 1.48 9.99
CA LEU A 160 11.42 2.63 10.71
C LEU A 160 11.52 2.42 12.23
N SER A 161 11.08 1.26 12.73
CA SER A 161 11.03 0.94 14.18
C SER A 161 10.27 2.01 14.99
N ILE A 162 9.21 2.58 14.42
CA ILE A 162 8.31 3.50 15.10
C ILE A 162 7.03 2.79 15.51
N ASP A 163 6.47 3.20 16.65
CA ASP A 163 5.21 2.65 17.15
C ASP A 163 4.10 2.72 16.09
N LEU A 164 3.37 1.62 15.91
CA LEU A 164 2.31 1.52 14.91
C LEU A 164 1.26 2.63 15.03
N GLY A 165 0.95 3.09 16.25
CA GLY A 165 0.05 4.22 16.48
C GLY A 165 0.54 5.54 15.92
N GLN A 166 1.80 5.64 15.54
CA GLN A 166 2.39 6.83 14.92
C GLN A 166 2.27 6.84 13.38
N PHE A 167 1.58 5.86 12.76
CA PHE A 167 1.45 5.75 11.30
C PHE A 167 0.95 7.05 10.63
N ARG A 168 0.16 7.87 11.34
CA ARG A 168 -0.35 9.16 10.86
C ARG A 168 0.73 10.23 10.67
N ARG A 169 1.96 10.00 11.17
CA ARG A 169 3.12 10.87 10.91
C ARG A 169 3.71 10.64 9.52
N LEU A 170 3.32 9.55 8.88
CA LEU A 170 3.68 9.21 7.51
C LEU A 170 2.51 9.50 6.58
N ARG A 171 2.81 9.78 5.33
CA ARG A 171 1.82 9.98 4.27
C ARG A 171 2.11 9.06 3.11
N GLN A 172 1.04 8.58 2.47
CA GLN A 172 1.12 7.78 1.26
C GLN A 172 0.05 8.27 0.28
N SER A 173 0.46 8.99 -0.76
CA SER A 173 -0.43 9.52 -1.80
C SER A 173 -0.87 8.42 -2.77
N THR A 174 -1.97 8.59 -3.49
CA THR A 174 -2.36 7.67 -4.58
C THR A 174 -1.28 7.63 -5.66
N ALA A 175 -1.00 6.46 -6.21
CA ALA A 175 0.08 6.19 -7.17
C ALA A 175 1.48 6.63 -6.70
N SER A 176 1.69 6.82 -5.40
CA SER A 176 3.02 7.12 -4.87
C SER A 176 3.87 5.86 -4.77
N LEU A 177 5.17 6.07 -4.80
CA LEU A 177 6.20 5.06 -4.71
C LEU A 177 7.07 5.28 -3.47
N SER A 178 7.23 4.24 -2.64
CA SER A 178 8.25 4.19 -1.58
C SER A 178 9.19 3.02 -1.86
N VAL A 179 10.48 3.19 -1.59
CA VAL A 179 11.49 2.14 -1.83
C VAL A 179 12.17 1.79 -0.52
N ILE A 180 12.20 0.50 -0.22
CA ILE A 180 12.91 -0.08 0.92
C ILE A 180 14.01 -0.98 0.42
N GLU A 181 15.23 -0.82 0.92
CA GLU A 181 16.32 -1.75 0.74
C GLU A 181 16.45 -2.63 1.98
N MET A 182 16.44 -3.94 1.77
CA MET A 182 16.47 -4.93 2.84
C MET A 182 17.65 -5.88 2.67
N THR A 183 18.38 -6.09 3.77
CA THR A 183 19.38 -7.16 3.94
C THR A 183 18.97 -8.05 5.11
N ALA A 184 19.67 -9.15 5.37
CA ALA A 184 19.38 -10.04 6.50
C ALA A 184 19.28 -9.32 7.87
N ASN A 185 20.00 -8.21 8.04
CA ASN A 185 20.15 -7.54 9.34
C ASN A 185 19.70 -6.07 9.34
N ARG A 186 19.22 -5.56 8.21
CA ARG A 186 18.89 -4.12 8.10
C ARG A 186 17.85 -3.87 7.03
N ALA A 187 16.90 -2.98 7.33
CA ALA A 187 16.00 -2.38 6.37
C ALA A 187 16.18 -0.85 6.37
N VAL A 188 16.16 -0.23 5.19
CA VAL A 188 16.36 1.22 5.00
C VAL A 188 15.31 1.76 4.04
N VAL A 189 14.62 2.83 4.41
CA VAL A 189 13.75 3.57 3.50
C VAL A 189 14.62 4.49 2.63
N VAL A 190 14.68 4.21 1.32
CA VAL A 190 15.49 4.97 0.34
C VAL A 190 14.67 6.08 -0.31
N ARG A 191 13.38 5.81 -0.56
CA ARG A 191 12.40 6.79 -1.05
C ARG A 191 11.14 6.67 -0.19
N LEU A 192 10.49 7.79 0.08
CA LEU A 192 9.24 7.82 0.83
C LEU A 192 8.22 8.68 0.12
N ASN A 193 7.06 8.10 -0.22
CA ASN A 193 5.93 8.80 -0.84
C ASN A 193 6.32 9.65 -2.06
N ASP A 194 7.18 9.13 -2.91
CA ASP A 194 7.61 9.82 -4.13
C ASP A 194 6.46 9.88 -5.14
N THR A 195 6.15 11.08 -5.60
CA THR A 195 5.11 11.40 -6.60
C THR A 195 5.66 12.26 -7.73
N CYS A 196 6.98 12.39 -7.89
CA CYS A 196 7.62 13.24 -8.91
C CYS A 196 7.15 12.92 -10.33
N HIS A 197 6.82 11.66 -10.60
CA HIS A 197 6.29 11.21 -11.89
C HIS A 197 4.86 11.73 -12.18
N LEU A 198 4.15 12.29 -11.21
CA LEU A 198 2.80 12.83 -11.38
C LEU A 198 2.79 14.33 -11.75
N ALA A 199 3.93 14.99 -11.62
CA ALA A 199 4.10 16.40 -11.98
C ALA A 199 3.91 16.67 -13.48
#